data_c621d1f76a57e8e6d4f71d36ab856f21
#
_entry.id   c621d1f76a57e8e6d4f71d36ab856f21
#
_cell.length_a   1.000
_cell.length_b   1.000
_cell.length_c   1.000
_cell.angle_alpha   90.00
_cell.angle_beta   90.00
_cell.angle_gamma   90.00
#
_symmetry.space_group_name_H-M   'P 1'
#
loop_
_entity.id
_entity.type
_entity.pdbx_description
1 polymer ?
#
loop_
_entity_poly.entity_id
_entity_poly.type
_entity_poly.pdbx_seq_one_letter_code
_entity_poly.pdbx_strand_id
1 'polypeptide(L)'
;VQGQSYIVPASAGTGSLTVLTLDSAGVLSPVDQVADSLNTRFQGAQVLESFTHQGNAYVIAAGQDSGLSLFRFSDDGQLVHLDTIADQLNTPINSITDIYVDIIGGDVQLFTVSGSEAGIGHFTLSLSTTSSAQADVLFAQDTG
;
A
#
# COMPACT_ATOMS: atom_id res chain seq x y z
N VAL A 1 0.84 13.94 -6.29
CA VAL A 1 -0.18 14.70 -5.55
C VAL A 1 0.01 16.17 -5.93
N GLN A 2 -1.05 16.87 -6.32
CA GLN A 2 -1.06 18.30 -6.68
C GLN A 2 0.06 18.74 -7.67
N GLY A 3 0.43 17.88 -8.64
CA GLY A 3 1.49 18.16 -9.62
C GLY A 3 2.91 17.92 -9.11
N GLN A 4 3.09 17.56 -7.84
CA GLN A 4 4.38 17.15 -7.28
C GLN A 4 4.61 15.66 -7.51
N SER A 5 5.81 15.30 -7.99
CA SER A 5 6.25 13.92 -8.12
C SER A 5 6.85 13.41 -6.81
N TYR A 6 6.42 12.23 -6.40
CA TYR A 6 6.95 11.54 -5.23
C TYR A 6 7.53 10.19 -5.63
N ILE A 7 8.59 9.79 -4.94
CA ILE A 7 9.21 8.47 -5.06
C ILE A 7 9.16 7.83 -3.68
N VAL A 8 8.71 6.58 -3.62
CA VAL A 8 8.61 5.83 -2.36
C VAL A 8 9.47 4.58 -2.45
N PRO A 9 10.73 4.64 -2.05
CA PRO A 9 11.55 3.44 -1.87
C PRO A 9 11.16 2.71 -0.59
N ALA A 10 11.21 1.37 -0.66
CA ALA A 10 11.10 0.49 0.49
C ALA A 10 12.47 -0.07 0.87
N SER A 11 12.74 -0.16 2.14
CA SER A 11 13.95 -0.78 2.69
C SER A 11 13.61 -2.06 3.42
N ALA A 12 14.00 -3.21 2.85
CA ALA A 12 13.79 -4.50 3.48
C ALA A 12 14.58 -4.65 4.79
N GLY A 13 15.79 -4.10 4.84
CA GLY A 13 16.67 -4.24 6.01
C GLY A 13 16.20 -3.46 7.24
N THR A 14 15.57 -2.31 7.04
CA THR A 14 15.03 -1.47 8.14
C THR A 14 13.54 -1.59 8.32
N GLY A 15 12.83 -2.27 7.39
CA GLY A 15 11.36 -2.30 7.40
C GLY A 15 10.78 -0.90 7.35
N SER A 16 11.17 -0.09 6.37
CA SER A 16 10.71 1.29 6.27
C SER A 16 10.38 1.70 4.85
N LEU A 17 9.43 2.61 4.73
CA LEU A 17 9.09 3.36 3.52
C LEU A 17 9.60 4.78 3.70
N THR A 18 10.30 5.31 2.71
CA THR A 18 10.73 6.71 2.70
C THR A 18 10.01 7.44 1.58
N VAL A 19 9.49 8.61 1.83
CA VAL A 19 8.92 9.47 0.78
C VAL A 19 9.93 10.53 0.40
N LEU A 20 10.22 10.59 -0.88
CA LEU A 20 11.12 11.59 -1.48
C LEU A 20 10.34 12.42 -2.49
N THR A 21 10.59 13.72 -2.52
CA THR A 21 10.20 14.57 -3.65
C THR A 21 11.31 14.62 -4.69
N LEU A 22 10.92 14.75 -5.94
CA LEU A 22 11.85 15.00 -7.06
C LEU A 22 11.54 16.38 -7.61
N ASP A 23 12.53 17.27 -7.60
CA ASP A 23 12.40 18.60 -8.19
C ASP A 23 12.72 18.60 -9.70
N SER A 24 12.53 19.75 -10.35
CA SER A 24 12.78 19.92 -11.79
C SER A 24 14.27 19.83 -12.17
N ALA A 25 15.17 19.94 -11.21
CA ALA A 25 16.61 19.75 -11.40
C ALA A 25 17.06 18.29 -11.18
N GLY A 26 16.12 17.39 -10.84
CA GLY A 26 16.41 15.99 -10.55
C GLY A 26 16.94 15.74 -9.14
N VAL A 27 16.78 16.69 -8.23
CA VAL A 27 17.24 16.56 -6.85
C VAL A 27 16.13 15.86 -6.01
N LEU A 28 16.55 14.83 -5.28
CA LEU A 28 15.70 14.10 -4.33
C LEU A 28 15.81 14.70 -2.93
N SER A 29 14.68 14.98 -2.31
CA SER A 29 14.60 15.50 -0.95
C SER A 29 13.64 14.67 -0.11
N PRO A 30 14.03 14.21 1.11
CA PRO A 30 13.15 13.43 1.96
C PRO A 30 12.01 14.30 2.52
N VAL A 31 10.81 13.74 2.55
CA VAL A 31 9.59 14.39 3.06
C VAL A 31 9.06 13.64 4.27
N ASP A 32 9.04 12.29 4.20
CA ASP A 32 8.47 11.45 5.23
C ASP A 32 9.17 10.10 5.31
N GLN A 33 9.06 9.45 6.46
CA GLN A 33 9.52 8.06 6.64
C GLN A 33 8.58 7.34 7.59
N VAL A 34 8.06 6.21 7.13
CA VAL A 34 7.21 5.31 7.94
C VAL A 34 7.99 4.01 8.19
N ALA A 35 8.16 3.67 9.46
CA ALA A 35 8.72 2.38 9.86
C ALA A 35 7.58 1.37 10.10
N ASP A 36 7.86 0.10 9.81
CA ASP A 36 6.96 -0.99 10.17
C ASP A 36 6.72 -1.05 11.67
N SER A 37 5.54 -1.44 12.07
CA SER A 37 5.08 -1.46 13.44
C SER A 37 4.14 -2.64 13.70
N LEU A 38 3.66 -2.78 14.92
CA LEU A 38 2.67 -3.81 15.26
C LEU A 38 1.32 -3.63 14.54
N ASN A 39 1.05 -2.44 14.01
CA ASN A 39 -0.18 -2.13 13.28
C ASN A 39 -0.03 -2.21 11.76
N THR A 40 1.16 -2.54 11.28
CA THR A 40 1.47 -2.64 9.86
C THR A 40 2.05 -4.00 9.52
N ARG A 41 2.11 -4.34 8.23
CA ARG A 41 2.62 -5.62 7.72
C ARG A 41 3.47 -5.40 6.48
N PHE A 42 4.65 -4.79 6.67
CA PHE A 42 5.63 -4.62 5.61
C PHE A 42 7.09 -4.77 6.09
N GLN A 43 7.29 -5.43 7.23
CA GLN A 43 8.66 -5.80 7.66
C GLN A 43 9.35 -6.60 6.55
N GLY A 44 10.60 -6.26 6.27
CA GLY A 44 11.31 -6.84 5.15
C GLY A 44 10.67 -6.51 3.79
N ALA A 45 10.15 -5.27 3.63
CA ALA A 45 9.38 -4.82 2.47
C ALA A 45 10.01 -5.25 1.14
N GLN A 46 9.26 -5.98 0.33
CA GLN A 46 9.70 -6.54 -0.96
C GLN A 46 8.88 -6.03 -2.12
N VAL A 47 7.63 -5.65 -1.86
CA VAL A 47 6.67 -5.24 -2.89
C VAL A 47 6.02 -3.94 -2.50
N LEU A 48 6.00 -3.02 -3.45
CA LEU A 48 5.23 -1.78 -3.40
C LEU A 48 4.40 -1.67 -4.67
N GLU A 49 3.14 -1.34 -4.50
CA GLU A 49 2.25 -0.96 -5.59
C GLU A 49 1.63 0.40 -5.30
N SER A 50 1.52 1.25 -6.30
CA SER A 50 0.91 2.57 -6.17
C SER A 50 -0.22 2.75 -7.18
N PHE A 51 -1.28 3.42 -6.74
CA PHE A 51 -2.41 3.71 -7.61
C PHE A 51 -3.05 5.06 -7.24
N THR A 52 -3.87 5.56 -8.14
CA THR A 52 -4.68 6.76 -7.92
C THR A 52 -6.15 6.41 -8.03
N HIS A 53 -6.94 6.82 -7.05
CA HIS A 53 -8.38 6.64 -7.06
C HIS A 53 -9.06 7.91 -6.55
N GLN A 54 -10.05 8.41 -7.32
CA GLN A 54 -10.82 9.62 -6.99
C GLN A 54 -9.96 10.83 -6.58
N GLY A 55 -8.84 11.04 -7.28
CA GLY A 55 -7.93 12.16 -7.06
C GLY A 55 -6.95 11.99 -5.90
N ASN A 56 -7.02 10.90 -5.14
CA ASN A 56 -6.07 10.57 -4.08
C ASN A 56 -5.05 9.55 -4.58
N ALA A 57 -3.82 9.66 -4.10
CA ALA A 57 -2.75 8.70 -4.36
C ALA A 57 -2.58 7.76 -3.16
N TYR A 58 -2.37 6.48 -3.46
CA TYR A 58 -2.25 5.40 -2.48
C TYR A 58 -0.99 4.57 -2.74
N VAL A 59 -0.50 3.95 -1.69
CA VAL A 59 0.60 2.97 -1.74
C VAL A 59 0.20 1.75 -0.92
N ILE A 60 0.40 0.57 -1.49
CA ILE A 60 0.32 -0.71 -0.80
C ILE A 60 1.74 -1.23 -0.61
N ALA A 61 2.08 -1.63 0.60
CA ALA A 61 3.36 -2.22 0.94
C ALA A 61 3.16 -3.60 1.52
N ALA A 62 3.98 -4.57 1.08
CA ALA A 62 4.01 -5.92 1.60
C ALA A 62 5.45 -6.38 1.81
N GLY A 63 5.63 -7.27 2.76
CA GLY A 63 6.94 -7.79 3.14
C GLY A 63 6.92 -9.26 3.53
N GLN A 64 7.83 -9.62 4.42
CA GLN A 64 8.01 -10.99 4.91
C GLN A 64 7.15 -11.32 6.14
N ASP A 65 6.46 -10.34 6.70
CA ASP A 65 5.70 -10.46 7.94
C ASP A 65 4.21 -10.83 7.74
N SER A 66 3.92 -11.52 6.65
CA SER A 66 2.64 -12.17 6.38
C SER A 66 1.45 -11.19 6.41
N GLY A 67 1.37 -10.38 5.38
CA GLY A 67 0.30 -9.41 5.19
C GLY A 67 0.69 -8.26 4.29
N LEU A 68 -0.15 -7.25 4.27
CA LEU A 68 0.08 -6.01 3.55
C LEU A 68 -0.54 -4.81 4.29
N SER A 69 -0.02 -3.62 4.00
CA SER A 69 -0.53 -2.36 4.56
C SER A 69 -0.82 -1.36 3.47
N LEU A 70 -1.93 -0.64 3.62
CA LEU A 70 -2.38 0.41 2.73
C LEU A 70 -2.14 1.78 3.35
N PHE A 71 -1.59 2.67 2.55
CA PHE A 71 -1.34 4.06 2.88
C PHE A 71 -1.96 5.00 1.86
N ARG A 72 -2.31 6.21 2.28
CA ARG A 72 -2.70 7.31 1.42
C ARG A 72 -1.69 8.46 1.56
N PHE A 73 -1.40 9.15 0.47
CA PHE A 73 -0.70 10.41 0.55
C PHE A 73 -1.63 11.51 1.08
N SER A 74 -1.14 12.25 2.05
CA SER A 74 -1.73 13.54 2.45
C SER A 74 -1.35 14.65 1.46
N ASP A 75 -1.96 15.81 1.59
CA ASP A 75 -1.69 16.95 0.70
C ASP A 75 -0.24 17.48 0.81
N ASP A 76 0.38 17.29 1.96
CA ASP A 76 1.78 17.64 2.24
C ASP A 76 2.79 16.53 1.95
N GLY A 77 2.33 15.42 1.34
CA GLY A 77 3.18 14.34 0.86
C GLY A 77 3.57 13.30 1.90
N GLN A 78 2.90 13.27 3.06
CA GLN A 78 3.13 12.25 4.07
C GLN A 78 2.31 10.98 3.77
N LEU A 79 2.79 9.82 4.22
CA LEU A 79 2.05 8.56 4.17
C LEU A 79 1.19 8.39 5.42
N VAL A 80 -0.11 8.40 5.23
CA VAL A 80 -1.09 8.11 6.28
C VAL A 80 -1.51 6.65 6.17
N HIS A 81 -1.23 5.86 7.20
CA HIS A 81 -1.68 4.48 7.28
C HIS A 81 -3.21 4.43 7.35
N LEU A 82 -3.82 3.64 6.50
CA LEU A 82 -5.27 3.47 6.43
C LEU A 82 -5.71 2.14 7.02
N ASP A 83 -5.12 1.03 6.54
CA ASP A 83 -5.52 -0.30 6.96
C ASP A 83 -4.41 -1.34 6.72
N THR A 84 -4.55 -2.49 7.36
CA THR A 84 -3.64 -3.62 7.25
C THR A 84 -4.42 -4.93 7.20
N ILE A 85 -4.07 -5.79 6.24
CA ILE A 85 -4.51 -7.18 6.24
C ILE A 85 -3.35 -8.03 6.74
N ALA A 86 -3.60 -8.79 7.81
CA ALA A 86 -2.72 -9.86 8.24
C ALA A 86 -3.13 -11.18 7.60
N ASP A 87 -2.16 -12.02 7.32
CA ASP A 87 -2.40 -13.35 6.79
C ASP A 87 -3.27 -14.20 7.73
N GLN A 88 -4.17 -14.96 7.13
CA GLN A 88 -5.06 -15.92 7.80
C GLN A 88 -5.11 -17.20 6.98
N LEU A 89 -5.60 -18.28 7.57
CA LEU A 89 -5.66 -19.61 6.94
C LEU A 89 -6.33 -19.65 5.56
N ASN A 90 -7.16 -18.68 5.24
CA ASN A 90 -7.90 -18.62 3.97
C ASN A 90 -7.44 -17.47 3.06
N THR A 91 -6.39 -16.77 3.42
CA THR A 91 -5.88 -15.64 2.63
C THR A 91 -4.46 -15.95 2.18
N PRO A 92 -4.19 -16.17 0.87
CA PRO A 92 -2.84 -16.48 0.38
C PRO A 92 -1.99 -15.20 0.28
N ILE A 93 -1.66 -14.60 1.44
CA ILE A 93 -0.87 -13.37 1.54
C ILE A 93 0.37 -13.51 2.43
N ASN A 94 0.78 -14.75 2.69
CA ASN A 94 2.05 -15.00 3.33
C ASN A 94 3.18 -14.83 2.33
N SER A 95 4.20 -14.03 2.67
CA SER A 95 5.36 -13.79 1.79
C SER A 95 4.96 -13.32 0.39
N ILE A 96 4.25 -12.21 0.32
CA ILE A 96 3.78 -11.62 -0.96
C ILE A 96 4.98 -11.27 -1.82
N THR A 97 4.97 -11.75 -3.07
CA THR A 97 6.03 -11.53 -4.06
C THR A 97 5.62 -10.57 -5.17
N ASP A 98 4.33 -10.37 -5.35
CA ASP A 98 3.81 -9.41 -6.34
C ASP A 98 2.42 -8.92 -5.94
N ILE A 99 2.13 -7.68 -6.33
CA ILE A 99 0.84 -7.02 -6.11
C ILE A 99 0.43 -6.34 -7.42
N TYR A 100 -0.82 -6.47 -7.78
CA TYR A 100 -1.41 -5.76 -8.90
C TYR A 100 -2.71 -5.09 -8.48
N VAL A 101 -2.89 -3.83 -8.87
CA VAL A 101 -4.10 -3.06 -8.60
C VAL A 101 -4.74 -2.65 -9.93
N ASP A 102 -6.06 -2.82 -10.03
CA ASP A 102 -6.86 -2.33 -11.16
C ASP A 102 -8.13 -1.66 -10.65
N ILE A 103 -8.72 -0.79 -11.48
CA ILE A 103 -9.98 -0.12 -11.17
C ILE A 103 -11.02 -0.64 -12.16
N ILE A 104 -11.92 -1.49 -11.66
CA ILE A 104 -12.95 -2.16 -12.46
C ILE A 104 -14.32 -1.70 -12.00
N GLY A 105 -15.07 -1.07 -12.90
CA GLY A 105 -16.42 -0.58 -12.58
C GLY A 105 -16.49 0.54 -11.54
N GLY A 106 -15.33 1.18 -11.24
CA GLY A 106 -15.20 2.20 -10.19
C GLY A 106 -14.68 1.66 -8.85
N ASP A 107 -14.62 0.34 -8.70
CA ASP A 107 -14.06 -0.31 -7.51
C ASP A 107 -12.57 -0.62 -7.71
N VAL A 108 -11.79 -0.46 -6.66
CA VAL A 108 -10.38 -0.82 -6.65
C VAL A 108 -10.25 -2.31 -6.34
N GLN A 109 -9.67 -3.04 -7.28
CA GLN A 109 -9.41 -4.48 -7.17
C GLN A 109 -7.92 -4.69 -6.92
N LEU A 110 -7.60 -5.44 -5.88
CA LEU A 110 -6.26 -5.81 -5.50
C LEU A 110 -6.03 -7.30 -5.70
N PHE A 111 -4.97 -7.66 -6.39
CA PHE A 111 -4.54 -9.02 -6.60
C PHE A 111 -3.14 -9.21 -5.99
N THR A 112 -2.93 -10.33 -5.30
CA THR A 112 -1.65 -10.66 -4.69
C THR A 112 -1.18 -12.04 -5.09
N VAL A 113 0.14 -12.21 -5.21
CA VAL A 113 0.79 -13.49 -5.42
C VAL A 113 1.71 -13.77 -4.23
N SER A 114 1.52 -14.93 -3.63
CA SER A 114 2.37 -15.43 -2.53
C SER A 114 3.52 -16.27 -3.07
N GLY A 115 4.69 -16.14 -2.47
CA GLY A 115 5.84 -17.00 -2.73
C GLY A 115 5.81 -18.33 -1.96
N SER A 116 4.96 -18.47 -0.96
CA SER A 116 4.88 -19.63 -0.08
C SER A 116 3.54 -20.34 -0.08
N GLU A 117 2.50 -19.72 -0.63
CA GLU A 117 1.14 -20.29 -0.68
C GLU A 117 0.65 -20.37 -2.11
N ALA A 118 -0.17 -21.39 -2.38
CA ALA A 118 -0.77 -21.57 -3.70
C ALA A 118 -2.01 -20.67 -3.84
N GLY A 119 -2.17 -20.09 -5.03
CA GLY A 119 -3.34 -19.29 -5.37
C GLY A 119 -3.02 -17.81 -5.57
N ILE A 120 -4.06 -17.07 -5.87
CA ILE A 120 -4.05 -15.62 -6.02
C ILE A 120 -4.98 -15.05 -4.95
N GLY A 121 -4.49 -14.09 -4.16
CA GLY A 121 -5.33 -13.29 -3.29
C GLY A 121 -6.08 -12.27 -4.13
N HIS A 122 -7.40 -12.14 -3.90
CA HIS A 122 -8.23 -11.13 -4.54
C HIS A 122 -9.02 -10.37 -3.49
N PHE A 123 -8.92 -9.05 -3.51
CA PHE A 123 -9.57 -8.17 -2.55
C PHE A 123 -10.20 -6.98 -3.26
N THR A 124 -11.36 -6.56 -2.81
CA THR A 124 -11.96 -5.28 -3.20
C THR A 124 -11.69 -4.26 -2.11
N LEU A 125 -11.14 -3.12 -2.48
CA LEU A 125 -10.87 -2.01 -1.57
C LEU A 125 -12.03 -1.01 -1.66
N SER A 126 -12.75 -0.83 -0.56
CA SER A 126 -13.75 0.24 -0.43
C SER A 126 -13.09 1.46 0.18
N LEU A 127 -12.79 2.45 -0.65
CA LEU A 127 -12.14 3.70 -0.25
C LEU A 127 -13.21 4.78 -0.12
N SER A 128 -13.51 5.22 1.09
CA SER A 128 -14.47 6.31 1.31
C SER A 128 -13.79 7.67 1.14
N THR A 129 -14.48 8.59 0.46
CA THR A 129 -14.01 9.96 0.16
C THR A 129 -14.38 10.97 1.23
N THR A 130 -14.73 10.57 2.43
CA THR A 130 -15.06 11.53 3.48
C THR A 130 -13.82 12.37 3.85
N SER A 131 -13.90 13.64 3.55
CA SER A 131 -12.88 14.65 3.83
C SER A 131 -12.84 15.03 5.31
N SER A 132 -12.59 14.10 6.18
CA SER A 132 -12.15 14.38 7.56
C SER A 132 -11.71 13.09 8.23
N ALA A 133 -10.41 12.96 8.39
CA ALA A 133 -9.69 12.30 9.48
C ALA A 133 -9.87 10.79 9.70
N GLN A 134 -10.66 10.05 8.96
CA GLN A 134 -10.65 8.58 9.01
C GLN A 134 -11.29 8.00 7.76
N ALA A 135 -10.46 7.54 6.81
CA ALA A 135 -10.95 6.69 5.74
C ALA A 135 -11.19 5.30 6.35
N ASP A 136 -12.45 4.89 6.44
CA ASP A 136 -12.74 3.48 6.68
C ASP A 136 -12.41 2.73 5.39
N VAL A 137 -11.35 1.95 5.45
CA VAL A 137 -10.99 1.02 4.39
C VAL A 137 -11.49 -0.35 4.82
N LEU A 138 -12.30 -0.97 4.01
CA LEU A 138 -12.72 -2.34 4.21
C LEU A 138 -12.13 -3.21 3.10
N PHE A 139 -11.26 -4.14 3.48
CA PHE A 139 -10.83 -5.20 2.58
C PHE A 139 -11.91 -6.30 2.60
N ALA A 140 -12.56 -6.52 1.50
CA ALA A 140 -13.45 -7.66 1.31
C ALA A 140 -12.77 -8.68 0.40
N GLN A 141 -12.46 -9.85 0.95
CA GLN A 141 -11.96 -10.97 0.16
C GLN A 141 -13.11 -11.50 -0.71
N ASP A 142 -12.88 -11.60 -2.01
CA ASP A 142 -13.80 -12.28 -2.91
C ASP A 142 -13.53 -13.80 -2.83
N THR A 143 -14.49 -14.53 -2.27
CA THR A 143 -14.45 -15.99 -2.14
C THR A 143 -15.17 -16.70 -3.28
N GLY A 144 -15.32 -15.99 -4.44
CA GLY A 144 -16.01 -16.47 -5.64
C GLY A 144 -15.53 -17.78 -6.24
#